data_b5549266bc522ae098a8652f22dd5e70
#
_entry.id   b5549266bc522ae098a8652f22dd5e70
#
_cell.length_a   1.000
_cell.length_b   1.000
_cell.length_c   1.000
_cell.angle_alpha   90.00
_cell.angle_beta   90.00
_cell.angle_gamma   90.00
#
_symmetry.space_group_name_H-M   'P 1'
#
loop_
_entity.id
_entity.type
_entity.pdbx_description
1 polymer ?
#
loop_
_entity_poly.entity_id
_entity_poly.type
_entity_poly.pdbx_seq_one_letter_code
_entity_poly.pdbx_strand_id
1 'polypeptide(L)'
;MNEISNIKMIKAKYYENSENKIYISLKRKKNNIKEFYYKRVKELINDKKYKEVYICGIGACVNEAIKISLFITELIPSLQVSEIKTNTINHFDEYIDINTMKRIGTTDDRKSNLISIKLSNTI
;
A
#
# COMPACT_ATOMS: atom_id res chain seq x y z
N MET A 1 20.49 -26.89 -21.45
CA MET A 1 20.43 -25.61 -20.73
C MET A 1 18.97 -25.23 -20.49
N ASN A 2 18.69 -24.82 -19.33
CA ASN A 2 17.32 -24.46 -18.99
C ASN A 2 17.06 -22.96 -19.29
N GLU A 3 16.25 -22.69 -20.31
CA GLU A 3 15.96 -21.32 -20.73
C GLU A 3 15.26 -20.49 -19.67
N ILE A 4 14.58 -21.15 -18.73
CA ILE A 4 13.85 -20.49 -17.65
C ILE A 4 14.79 -19.66 -16.75
N SER A 5 16.06 -20.06 -16.63
CA SER A 5 17.03 -19.34 -15.80
C SER A 5 17.34 -17.93 -16.31
N ASN A 6 17.04 -17.65 -17.57
CA ASN A 6 17.28 -16.34 -18.19
C ASN A 6 16.07 -15.42 -18.14
N ILE A 7 14.95 -15.87 -17.55
CA ILE A 7 13.71 -15.13 -17.51
C ILE A 7 13.50 -14.57 -16.11
N LYS A 8 13.21 -13.29 -16.05
CA LYS A 8 12.88 -12.62 -14.79
C LYS A 8 11.50 -12.00 -14.88
N MET A 9 10.69 -12.20 -13.84
CA MET A 9 9.39 -11.57 -13.71
C MET A 9 9.54 -10.22 -13.03
N ILE A 10 8.96 -9.18 -13.62
CA ILE A 10 8.87 -7.85 -13.03
C ILE A 10 7.41 -7.57 -12.72
N LYS A 11 7.11 -7.34 -11.44
CA LYS A 11 5.75 -7.02 -11.02
C LYS A 11 5.46 -5.54 -11.22
N ALA A 12 4.31 -5.24 -11.79
CA ALA A 12 3.86 -3.87 -11.94
C ALA A 12 3.52 -3.26 -10.57
N LYS A 13 3.77 -1.96 -10.43
CA LYS A 13 3.45 -1.22 -9.19
C LYS A 13 2.22 -0.37 -9.42
N TYR A 14 1.26 -0.44 -8.49
CA TYR A 14 -0.01 0.28 -8.56
C TYR A 14 -0.15 1.29 -7.42
N TYR A 15 0.97 1.92 -7.04
CA TYR A 15 0.96 2.91 -5.97
C TYR A 15 0.79 4.31 -6.55
N GLU A 16 -0.09 5.08 -5.95
CA GLU A 16 -0.14 6.50 -6.24
C GLU A 16 0.91 7.22 -5.38
N ASN A 17 1.73 8.03 -6.02
CA ASN A 17 2.77 8.79 -5.33
C ASN A 17 2.19 10.07 -4.73
N SER A 18 1.49 9.93 -3.62
CA SER A 18 0.95 11.07 -2.89
C SER A 18 1.44 10.97 -1.45
N GLU A 19 1.95 12.06 -0.90
CA GLU A 19 2.54 12.06 0.44
C GLU A 19 1.55 11.62 1.51
N ASN A 20 0.28 11.99 1.35
CA ASN A 20 -0.76 11.66 2.32
C ASN A 20 -1.44 10.31 2.07
N LYS A 21 -0.96 9.53 1.13
CA LYS A 21 -1.40 8.14 0.91
C LYS A 21 -0.34 7.19 1.43
N ILE A 22 -0.68 6.44 2.45
CA ILE A 22 0.24 5.52 3.11
C ILE A 22 -0.16 4.10 2.76
N TYR A 23 0.75 3.38 2.09
CA TYR A 23 0.54 1.97 1.76
C TYR A 23 1.20 1.10 2.81
N ILE A 24 0.41 0.23 3.43
CA ILE A 24 0.88 -0.65 4.49
C ILE A 24 1.74 -1.76 3.87
N SER A 25 2.88 -2.02 4.49
CA SER A 25 3.80 -3.06 4.05
C SER A 25 4.04 -4.06 5.18
N LEU A 26 3.89 -5.36 4.87
CA LEU A 26 4.17 -6.45 5.81
C LEU A 26 5.67 -6.74 5.93
N LYS A 27 6.51 -6.10 5.13
CA LYS A 27 7.97 -6.26 5.20
C LYS A 27 8.58 -5.63 6.44
N ARG A 28 7.83 -4.76 7.14
CA ARG A 28 8.32 -4.13 8.36
C ARG A 28 8.25 -5.09 9.52
N LYS A 29 9.14 -4.89 10.50
CA LYS A 29 9.17 -5.71 11.71
C LYS A 29 7.85 -5.62 12.46
N LYS A 30 7.27 -6.77 12.80
CA LYS A 30 5.94 -6.86 13.39
C LYS A 30 5.77 -6.08 14.69
N ASN A 31 6.83 -5.97 15.50
CA ASN A 31 6.72 -5.38 16.84
C ASN A 31 6.45 -3.87 16.84
N ASN A 32 6.78 -3.18 15.74
CA ASN A 32 6.69 -1.72 15.70
C ASN A 32 5.84 -1.21 14.53
N ILE A 33 5.10 -2.10 13.87
CA ILE A 33 4.38 -1.71 12.66
C ILE A 33 3.30 -0.65 12.93
N LYS A 34 2.52 -0.83 13.99
CA LYS A 34 1.46 0.12 14.34
C LYS A 34 2.04 1.47 14.75
N GLU A 35 3.08 1.46 15.57
CA GLU A 35 3.75 2.68 16.03
C GLU A 35 4.40 3.43 14.89
N PHE A 36 5.00 2.71 13.95
CA PHE A 36 5.62 3.32 12.78
C PHE A 36 4.60 4.13 11.98
N TYR A 37 3.45 3.54 11.68
CA TYR A 37 2.43 4.23 10.90
C TYR A 37 1.72 5.32 11.70
N TYR A 38 1.57 5.13 13.00
CA TYR A 38 1.05 6.17 13.89
C TYR A 38 1.92 7.43 13.84
N LYS A 39 3.24 7.26 13.96
CA LYS A 39 4.18 8.38 13.89
C LYS A 39 4.12 9.08 12.53
N ARG A 40 4.00 8.31 11.47
CA ARG A 40 3.91 8.86 10.12
C ARG A 40 2.65 9.70 9.94
N VAL A 41 1.51 9.20 10.40
CA VAL A 41 0.24 9.93 10.32
C VAL A 41 0.30 11.19 11.16
N LYS A 42 0.85 11.08 12.36
CA LYS A 42 1.01 12.24 13.25
C LYS A 42 1.86 13.33 12.62
N GLU A 43 2.95 12.96 11.96
CA GLU A 43 3.78 13.89 11.22
C GLU A 43 3.02 14.60 10.11
N LEU A 44 2.27 13.84 9.32
CA LEU A 44 1.50 14.40 8.21
C LEU A 44 0.45 15.40 8.67
N ILE A 45 -0.19 15.14 9.80
CA ILE A 45 -1.25 15.99 10.31
C ILE A 45 -0.68 17.20 11.05
N ASN A 46 0.28 17.00 11.94
CA ASN A 46 0.80 18.06 12.79
C ASN A 46 1.83 18.93 12.09
N ASP A 47 2.77 18.32 11.37
CA ASP A 47 3.89 19.03 10.76
C ASP A 47 3.57 19.48 9.32
N LYS A 48 2.95 18.62 8.53
CA LYS A 48 2.63 18.89 7.14
C LYS A 48 1.25 19.50 6.95
N LYS A 49 0.43 19.54 8.00
CA LYS A 49 -0.90 20.16 8.00
C LYS A 49 -1.92 19.56 7.03
N TYR A 50 -1.78 18.28 6.73
CA TYR A 50 -2.80 17.59 5.94
C TYR A 50 -4.08 17.42 6.74
N LYS A 51 -5.20 17.67 6.09
CA LYS A 51 -6.53 17.46 6.70
C LYS A 51 -7.04 16.05 6.47
N GLU A 52 -6.48 15.36 5.50
CA GLU A 52 -6.87 14.00 5.13
C GLU A 52 -5.64 13.14 4.94
N VAL A 53 -5.69 11.93 5.48
CA VAL A 53 -4.65 10.93 5.30
C VAL A 53 -5.33 9.63 4.90
N TYR A 54 -4.77 8.94 3.92
CA TYR A 54 -5.31 7.68 3.42
C TYR A 54 -4.42 6.53 3.87
N ILE A 55 -5.03 5.53 4.49
CA ILE A 55 -4.35 4.28 4.84
C ILE A 55 -4.79 3.24 3.82
N CYS A 56 -3.86 2.74 3.04
CA CYS A 56 -4.14 1.85 1.92
C CYS A 56 -3.50 0.48 2.13
N GLY A 57 -4.21 -0.56 1.75
CA GLY A 57 -3.70 -1.92 1.82
C GLY A 57 -4.07 -2.69 0.57
N ILE A 58 -3.14 -3.49 0.07
CA ILE A 58 -3.32 -4.31 -1.12
C ILE A 58 -3.11 -5.78 -0.74
N GLY A 59 -4.04 -6.64 -1.13
CA GLY A 59 -3.93 -8.08 -0.90
C GLY A 59 -3.88 -8.42 0.57
N ALA A 60 -2.79 -9.05 1.00
CA ALA A 60 -2.60 -9.45 2.40
C ALA A 60 -2.56 -8.27 3.37
N CYS A 61 -2.33 -7.06 2.87
CA CYS A 61 -2.25 -5.87 3.71
C CYS A 61 -3.61 -5.21 3.97
N VAL A 62 -4.70 -5.72 3.39
CA VAL A 62 -6.04 -5.16 3.61
C VAL A 62 -6.42 -5.21 5.09
N ASN A 63 -6.27 -6.36 5.74
CA ASN A 63 -6.59 -6.51 7.15
C ASN A 63 -5.71 -5.63 8.04
N GLU A 64 -4.43 -5.53 7.70
CA GLU A 64 -3.50 -4.69 8.47
C GLU A 64 -3.85 -3.20 8.33
N ALA A 65 -4.29 -2.77 7.15
CA ALA A 65 -4.73 -1.39 6.96
C ALA A 65 -5.91 -1.05 7.87
N ILE A 66 -6.87 -1.96 8.00
CA ILE A 66 -8.02 -1.79 8.89
C ILE A 66 -7.56 -1.69 10.35
N LYS A 67 -6.73 -2.63 10.79
CA LYS A 67 -6.23 -2.66 12.18
C LYS A 67 -5.43 -1.40 12.52
N ILE A 68 -4.58 -0.95 11.62
CA ILE A 68 -3.75 0.23 11.81
C ILE A 68 -4.60 1.49 11.86
N SER A 69 -5.61 1.59 10.99
CA SER A 69 -6.53 2.73 11.00
C SER A 69 -7.30 2.84 12.32
N LEU A 70 -7.79 1.71 12.84
CA LEU A 70 -8.47 1.68 14.13
C LEU A 70 -7.53 2.09 15.27
N PHE A 71 -6.31 1.58 15.26
CA PHE A 71 -5.30 1.93 16.26
C PHE A 71 -5.01 3.44 16.26
N ILE A 72 -4.84 4.01 15.07
CA ILE A 72 -4.52 5.44 14.93
C ILE A 72 -5.69 6.31 15.38
N THR A 73 -6.92 5.97 15.01
CA THR A 73 -8.07 6.77 15.40
C THR A 73 -8.36 6.70 16.90
N GLU A 74 -7.97 5.62 17.57
CA GLU A 74 -8.06 5.54 19.02
C GLU A 74 -7.08 6.50 19.71
N LEU A 75 -5.88 6.63 19.15
CA LEU A 75 -4.83 7.47 19.72
C LEU A 75 -4.94 8.94 19.35
N ILE A 76 -5.56 9.25 18.22
CA ILE A 76 -5.74 10.62 17.75
C ILE A 76 -7.24 10.89 17.62
N PRO A 77 -7.90 11.39 18.70
CA PRO A 77 -9.35 11.56 18.69
C PRO A 77 -9.89 12.54 17.65
N SER A 78 -9.05 13.45 17.17
CA SER A 78 -9.45 14.38 16.12
C SER A 78 -9.56 13.72 14.73
N LEU A 79 -9.05 12.51 14.58
CA LEU A 79 -9.14 11.76 13.33
C LEU A 79 -10.35 10.86 13.33
N GLN A 80 -11.11 10.90 12.24
CA GLN A 80 -12.26 10.03 12.03
C GLN A 80 -12.16 9.36 10.69
N VAL A 81 -12.63 8.11 10.62
CA VAL A 81 -12.79 7.42 9.34
C VAL A 81 -13.95 8.08 8.61
N SER A 82 -13.66 8.78 7.53
CA SER A 82 -14.68 9.49 6.76
C SER A 82 -15.12 8.74 5.51
N GLU A 83 -14.28 7.84 4.99
CA GLU A 83 -14.60 7.09 3.79
C GLU A 83 -13.77 5.82 3.72
N ILE A 84 -14.38 4.74 3.25
CA ILE A 84 -13.67 3.49 2.97
C ILE A 84 -14.03 3.10 1.55
N LYS A 85 -13.02 2.98 0.70
CA LYS A 85 -13.19 2.50 -0.67
C LYS A 85 -12.47 1.17 -0.85
N THR A 86 -13.11 0.27 -1.56
CA THR A 86 -12.51 -1.01 -1.94
C THR A 86 -12.53 -1.13 -3.46
N ASN A 87 -11.53 -1.80 -3.98
CA ASN A 87 -11.42 -2.02 -5.42
C ASN A 87 -10.66 -3.31 -5.69
N THR A 88 -10.73 -3.78 -6.92
CA THR A 88 -9.94 -4.92 -7.38
C THR A 88 -8.91 -4.42 -8.36
N ILE A 89 -7.66 -4.79 -8.13
CA ILE A 89 -6.55 -4.42 -9.00
C ILE A 89 -6.14 -5.65 -9.81
N ASN A 90 -6.01 -5.46 -11.12
CA ASN A 90 -5.42 -6.46 -11.99
C ASN A 90 -3.92 -6.21 -12.07
N HIS A 91 -3.14 -7.22 -11.77
CA HIS A 91 -1.68 -7.15 -11.84
C HIS A 91 -1.21 -7.70 -13.16
N PHE A 92 -0.39 -6.92 -13.85
CA PHE A 92 0.27 -7.33 -15.07
C PHE A 92 1.74 -7.58 -14.75
N ASP A 93 2.14 -8.85 -14.78
CA ASP A 93 3.53 -9.22 -14.53
C ASP A 93 4.24 -9.30 -15.88
N GLU A 94 5.41 -8.67 -15.98
CA GLU A 94 6.24 -8.70 -17.17
C GLU A 94 7.35 -9.72 -17.01
N TYR A 95 7.62 -10.45 -18.10
CA TYR A 95 8.72 -11.38 -18.16
C TYR A 95 9.76 -10.83 -19.14
N ILE A 96 10.99 -10.75 -18.68
CA ILE A 96 12.10 -10.28 -19.50
C ILE A 96 13.18 -11.35 -19.61
N ASP A 97 13.88 -11.35 -20.73
CA ASP A 97 15.11 -12.12 -20.91
C ASP A 97 16.25 -11.33 -20.26
N ILE A 98 16.88 -11.91 -19.25
CA ILE A 98 17.94 -11.25 -18.48
C ILE A 98 19.14 -10.90 -19.36
N ASN A 99 19.44 -11.75 -20.34
CA ASN A 99 20.61 -11.55 -21.19
C ASN A 99 20.44 -10.42 -22.19
N THR A 100 19.26 -10.30 -22.77
CA THR A 100 18.97 -9.28 -23.80
C THR A 100 18.22 -8.09 -23.27
N MET A 101 17.65 -8.20 -22.07
CA MET A 101 16.76 -7.20 -21.44
C MET A 101 15.53 -6.89 -22.29
N LYS A 102 15.14 -7.79 -23.17
CA LYS A 102 13.94 -7.64 -23.98
C LYS A 102 12.74 -8.26 -23.29
N ARG A 103 11.58 -7.60 -23.43
CA ARG A 103 10.32 -8.13 -22.94
C ARG A 103 9.95 -9.40 -23.69
N ILE A 104 9.66 -10.47 -22.95
CA ILE A 104 9.25 -11.75 -23.54
C ILE A 104 7.73 -11.83 -23.58
N GLY A 105 7.04 -11.32 -22.56
CA GLY A 105 5.60 -11.37 -22.49
C GLY A 105 5.07 -10.78 -21.20
N THR A 106 3.76 -10.72 -21.11
CA THR A 106 3.05 -10.24 -19.91
C THR A 106 1.96 -11.23 -19.54
N THR A 107 1.58 -11.23 -18.25
CA THR A 107 0.41 -11.97 -17.80
C THR A 107 -0.46 -11.03 -16.97
N ASP A 108 -1.78 -11.17 -17.09
CA ASP A 108 -2.77 -10.37 -16.38
C ASP A 108 -3.62 -11.21 -15.44
N ASP A 109 -3.18 -12.40 -15.09
CA ASP A 109 -3.99 -13.37 -14.37
C ASP A 109 -4.12 -13.08 -12.89
N ARG A 110 -3.29 -12.21 -12.34
CA ARG A 110 -3.26 -11.97 -10.89
C ARG A 110 -4.13 -10.78 -10.53
N LYS A 111 -5.05 -11.01 -9.59
CA LYS A 111 -5.93 -9.96 -9.07
C LYS A 111 -5.70 -9.81 -7.58
N SER A 112 -5.79 -8.59 -7.07
CA SER A 112 -5.71 -8.29 -5.64
C SER A 112 -6.79 -7.30 -5.25
N ASN A 113 -7.24 -7.40 -4.02
CA ASN A 113 -8.14 -6.41 -3.44
C ASN A 113 -7.33 -5.22 -2.93
N LEU A 114 -7.90 -4.05 -3.07
CA LEU A 114 -7.36 -2.81 -2.52
C LEU A 114 -8.38 -2.22 -1.57
N ILE A 115 -7.92 -1.76 -0.41
CA ILE A 115 -8.72 -0.92 0.47
C ILE A 115 -8.04 0.43 0.64
N SER A 116 -8.83 1.49 0.66
CA SER A 116 -8.35 2.84 0.95
C SER A 116 -9.24 3.43 2.05
N ILE A 117 -8.64 3.73 3.19
CA ILE A 117 -9.34 4.25 4.35
C ILE A 117 -8.95 5.71 4.54
N LYS A 118 -9.92 6.59 4.39
CA LYS A 118 -9.69 8.02 4.54
C LYS A 118 -9.90 8.44 5.98
N LEU A 119 -8.86 8.97 6.58
CA LEU A 119 -8.90 9.55 7.92
C LEU A 119 -8.92 11.06 7.78
N SER A 120 -9.98 11.68 8.27
CA SER A 120 -10.14 13.14 8.20
C SER A 120 -9.92 13.76 9.56
N ASN A 121 -9.16 14.86 9.58
CA ASN A 121 -8.92 15.63 10.79
C ASN A 121 -10.07 16.60 11.00
N THR A 122 -10.75 16.49 12.14
CA THR A 122 -11.92 17.30 12.45
C THR A 122 -11.58 18.66 13.07
N ILE A 123 -10.31 18.92 13.32
CA ILE A 123 -9.86 20.19 13.90
C ILE A 123 -9.38 21.15 12.83
#